data_f184a26eb29992fc08174679b3790b84
#
_entry.id   f184a26eb29992fc08174679b3790b84
#
_cell.length_a   1.000
_cell.length_b   1.000
_cell.length_c   1.000
_cell.angle_alpha   90.00
_cell.angle_beta   90.00
_cell.angle_gamma   90.00
#
_symmetry.space_group_name_H-M   'P 1'
#
loop_
_entity.id
_entity.type
_entity.pdbx_description
1 polymer ?
#
loop_
_entity_poly.entity_id
_entity_poly.type
_entity_poly.pdbx_seq_one_letter_code
_entity_poly.pdbx_strand_id
1 'polypeptide(L)'
;NFDIINGPDAPDITVRELDEELIFTLSNEGNSNNINELYFEKDPFITNPLNIPDNVNYEFQGYLVYQLKNETVSATDLDNADKARLVFRSDIKDEVSSIINHYKDQGLGGVWVPIEEISGVLGDGVVGSVDEGIEYSFQITEDRFALGNTRLVNHKTYYFMSLAYAYNSAEINEDPYADASIDPDFDGRNRPYLQGRRNIKSYSAIPHSTESAGTVLNAAYGDGVEITRYEGMGNGGNALELTQATINAILESSDHRAMNLTYEAGQGPINISVVDPLKIPKGTFMLKLMDPVVTNTGLIISYTKWSLIDEETGYVTASANEDILVGTEVYISSLGLNIKVKQ
;
A
#
# COMPACT_ATOMS: atom_id res chain seq x y z
N ASN A 1 3.63 -26.29 -24.49
CA ASN A 1 2.96 -25.75 -23.26
C ASN A 1 3.57 -24.37 -23.04
N PHE A 2 2.82 -23.33 -23.34
CA PHE A 2 3.17 -22.00 -22.86
C PHE A 2 2.73 -22.00 -21.41
N ASP A 3 3.66 -21.91 -20.47
CA ASP A 3 3.32 -21.64 -19.08
C ASP A 3 2.68 -20.26 -19.03
N ILE A 4 1.41 -20.24 -18.67
CA ILE A 4 0.67 -19.00 -18.51
C ILE A 4 1.01 -18.48 -17.11
N ILE A 5 1.78 -17.41 -17.03
CA ILE A 5 2.04 -16.70 -15.81
C ILE A 5 0.71 -16.09 -15.32
N ASN A 6 0.35 -16.37 -14.07
CA ASN A 6 -0.92 -15.88 -13.52
C ASN A 6 -0.83 -14.48 -12.91
N GLY A 7 0.36 -14.07 -12.51
CA GLY A 7 0.55 -12.88 -11.70
C GLY A 7 0.04 -13.05 -10.26
N PRO A 8 0.19 -12.01 -9.42
CA PRO A 8 -0.29 -12.05 -8.04
C PRO A 8 -1.82 -12.04 -7.99
N ASP A 9 -2.39 -12.78 -7.05
CA ASP A 9 -3.83 -12.76 -6.80
C ASP A 9 -4.25 -11.36 -6.31
N ALA A 10 -5.37 -10.86 -6.83
CA ALA A 10 -5.94 -9.60 -6.39
C ALA A 10 -6.37 -9.67 -4.92
N PRO A 11 -6.20 -8.61 -4.12
CA PRO A 11 -6.63 -8.58 -2.75
C PRO A 11 -8.15 -8.56 -2.64
N ASP A 12 -8.68 -9.10 -1.56
CA ASP A 12 -10.07 -8.93 -1.20
C ASP A 12 -10.28 -7.54 -0.60
N ILE A 13 -11.42 -6.93 -0.93
CA ILE A 13 -11.82 -5.60 -0.44
C ILE A 13 -12.91 -5.73 0.61
N THR A 14 -12.71 -5.09 1.76
CA THR A 14 -13.77 -4.78 2.71
C THR A 14 -14.08 -3.29 2.64
N VAL A 15 -15.38 -2.92 2.59
CA VAL A 15 -15.80 -1.52 2.50
C VAL A 15 -16.58 -1.13 3.75
N ARG A 16 -16.29 0.07 4.27
CA ARG A 16 -17.11 0.80 5.25
C ARG A 16 -17.86 1.91 4.54
N GLU A 17 -19.16 1.90 4.68
CA GLU A 17 -20.09 2.83 4.04
C GLU A 17 -20.48 3.90 5.07
N LEU A 18 -20.11 5.14 4.81
CA LEU A 18 -20.36 6.29 5.68
C LEU A 18 -21.05 7.41 4.89
N ASP A 19 -21.25 8.57 5.52
CA ASP A 19 -21.94 9.71 4.93
C ASP A 19 -21.10 10.36 3.81
N GLU A 20 -21.50 10.17 2.55
CA GLU A 20 -20.77 10.63 1.35
C GLU A 20 -19.30 10.14 1.28
N GLU A 21 -19.03 8.99 1.91
CA GLU A 21 -17.70 8.46 2.10
C GLU A 21 -17.68 6.94 2.07
N LEU A 22 -16.63 6.37 1.50
CA LEU A 22 -16.33 4.94 1.51
C LEU A 22 -14.90 4.73 1.99
N ILE A 23 -14.71 3.86 2.98
CA ILE A 23 -13.39 3.46 3.46
C ILE A 23 -13.16 2.01 3.05
N PHE A 24 -12.04 1.77 2.39
CA PHE A 24 -11.62 0.48 1.88
C PHE A 24 -10.49 -0.09 2.72
N THR A 25 -10.53 -1.40 2.92
CA THR A 25 -9.39 -2.15 3.44
C THR A 25 -9.09 -3.32 2.53
N LEU A 26 -7.81 -3.53 2.23
CA LEU A 26 -7.29 -4.61 1.39
C LEU A 26 -6.77 -5.74 2.28
N SER A 27 -6.99 -6.98 1.87
CA SER A 27 -6.47 -8.16 2.58
C SER A 27 -6.23 -9.32 1.60
N ASN A 28 -5.23 -10.14 1.91
CA ASN A 28 -5.01 -11.40 1.20
C ASN A 28 -5.46 -12.57 2.08
N GLU A 29 -6.29 -13.46 1.52
CA GLU A 29 -6.70 -14.66 2.23
C GLU A 29 -5.64 -15.77 2.16
N GLY A 30 -5.71 -16.74 3.10
CA GLY A 30 -4.69 -17.76 3.30
C GLY A 30 -4.44 -18.74 2.14
N ASN A 31 -5.28 -18.71 1.08
CA ASN A 31 -5.10 -19.49 -0.16
C ASN A 31 -4.62 -18.63 -1.34
N SER A 32 -4.39 -17.35 -1.12
CA SER A 32 -3.81 -16.44 -2.13
C SER A 32 -2.36 -16.82 -2.44
N ASN A 33 -1.98 -16.76 -3.72
CA ASN A 33 -0.57 -16.88 -4.10
C ASN A 33 0.25 -15.64 -3.71
N ASN A 34 -0.44 -14.57 -3.26
CA ASN A 34 0.14 -13.31 -2.82
C ASN A 34 -0.07 -13.06 -1.31
N ILE A 35 -0.16 -14.12 -0.52
CA ILE A 35 -0.24 -13.99 0.95
C ILE A 35 1.01 -13.31 1.49
N ASN A 36 0.84 -12.33 2.39
CA ASN A 36 1.92 -11.50 2.94
C ASN A 36 2.78 -10.82 1.86
N GLU A 37 2.21 -10.54 0.66
CA GLU A 37 2.90 -9.92 -0.48
C GLU A 37 4.15 -10.71 -0.95
N LEU A 38 4.12 -12.03 -0.79
CA LEU A 38 5.22 -12.93 -1.13
C LEU A 38 5.05 -13.61 -2.50
N TYR A 39 4.29 -12.99 -3.41
CA TYR A 39 4.20 -13.52 -4.77
C TYR A 39 5.57 -13.54 -5.44
N PHE A 40 5.86 -14.68 -6.06
CA PHE A 40 7.12 -14.94 -6.74
C PHE A 40 6.90 -15.95 -7.86
N GLU A 41 7.22 -15.59 -9.11
CA GLU A 41 7.06 -16.48 -10.26
C GLU A 41 8.14 -16.20 -11.30
N LYS A 42 8.78 -17.26 -11.78
CA LYS A 42 9.86 -17.14 -12.79
C LYS A 42 9.31 -16.63 -14.12
N ASP A 43 9.99 -15.66 -14.73
CA ASP A 43 9.69 -15.21 -16.09
C ASP A 43 10.12 -16.30 -17.10
N PRO A 44 9.15 -16.94 -17.81
CA PRO A 44 9.44 -18.01 -18.75
C PRO A 44 10.08 -17.48 -20.05
N PHE A 45 10.05 -16.17 -20.31
CA PHE A 45 10.60 -15.56 -21.50
C PHE A 45 12.08 -15.26 -21.37
N ILE A 46 12.63 -15.25 -20.16
CA ILE A 46 14.06 -15.12 -19.94
C ILE A 46 14.71 -16.48 -20.12
N THR A 47 15.34 -16.68 -21.27
CA THR A 47 15.88 -17.99 -21.69
C THR A 47 17.40 -18.12 -21.55
N ASN A 48 18.11 -17.00 -21.45
CA ASN A 48 19.57 -17.00 -21.37
C ASN A 48 20.10 -16.15 -20.21
N PRO A 49 20.20 -16.73 -19.00
CA PRO A 49 20.56 -15.99 -17.79
C PRO A 49 22.07 -15.73 -17.64
N LEU A 50 22.90 -15.85 -18.69
CA LEU A 50 24.37 -15.86 -18.57
C LEU A 50 24.96 -14.55 -17.99
N ASN A 51 24.27 -13.43 -18.13
CA ASN A 51 24.71 -12.12 -17.62
C ASN A 51 23.68 -11.44 -16.71
N ILE A 52 22.63 -12.16 -16.34
CA ILE A 52 21.53 -11.61 -15.52
C ILE A 52 21.85 -11.93 -14.06
N PRO A 53 21.74 -10.95 -13.15
CA PRO A 53 21.67 -11.24 -11.71
C PRO A 53 20.63 -12.33 -11.45
N ASP A 54 20.73 -13.05 -10.34
CA ASP A 54 19.85 -14.19 -9.98
C ASP A 54 18.33 -13.86 -9.98
N ASN A 55 17.96 -12.61 -10.27
CA ASN A 55 16.61 -12.10 -10.27
C ASN A 55 15.98 -12.13 -11.67
N VAL A 56 15.46 -13.30 -12.06
CA VAL A 56 14.71 -13.52 -13.31
C VAL A 56 13.21 -13.75 -13.03
N ASN A 57 12.74 -13.23 -11.93
CA ASN A 57 11.41 -13.51 -11.43
C ASN A 57 10.56 -12.24 -11.41
N TYR A 58 9.25 -12.43 -11.56
CA TYR A 58 8.28 -11.44 -11.17
C TYR A 58 8.05 -11.55 -9.67
N GLU A 59 8.19 -10.45 -8.95
CA GLU A 59 7.88 -10.32 -7.54
C GLU A 59 6.71 -9.36 -7.35
N PHE A 60 5.96 -9.51 -6.27
CA PHE A 60 4.87 -8.59 -5.96
C PHE A 60 5.40 -7.16 -5.91
N GLN A 61 4.65 -6.23 -6.53
CA GLN A 61 5.02 -4.83 -6.54
C GLN A 61 3.95 -3.96 -5.89
N GLY A 62 2.65 -4.18 -6.17
CA GLY A 62 1.65 -3.29 -5.63
C GLY A 62 0.20 -3.65 -5.96
N TYR A 63 -0.68 -2.76 -5.50
CA TYR A 63 -2.12 -2.84 -5.66
C TYR A 63 -2.69 -1.65 -6.44
N LEU A 64 -3.72 -1.94 -7.23
CA LEU A 64 -4.52 -0.95 -7.94
C LEU A 64 -5.99 -1.18 -7.62
N VAL A 65 -6.76 -0.12 -7.39
CA VAL A 65 -8.22 -0.21 -7.28
C VAL A 65 -8.87 0.75 -8.25
N TYR A 66 -9.83 0.22 -8.99
CA TYR A 66 -10.58 0.95 -10.01
C TYR A 66 -12.02 1.15 -9.55
N GLN A 67 -12.55 2.35 -9.77
CA GLN A 67 -13.98 2.57 -9.79
C GLN A 67 -14.51 2.17 -11.17
N LEU A 68 -15.58 1.39 -11.16
CA LEU A 68 -16.27 0.93 -12.37
C LEU A 68 -17.50 1.77 -12.65
N LYS A 69 -17.80 1.99 -13.91
CA LYS A 69 -18.97 2.77 -14.33
C LYS A 69 -20.30 2.11 -13.91
N ASN A 70 -20.34 0.79 -13.93
CA ASN A 70 -21.50 -0.02 -13.54
C ASN A 70 -21.08 -1.48 -13.30
N GLU A 71 -22.02 -2.32 -12.90
CA GLU A 71 -21.82 -3.74 -12.57
C GLU A 71 -21.40 -4.65 -13.73
N THR A 72 -21.56 -4.21 -14.98
CA THR A 72 -21.26 -5.04 -16.17
C THR A 72 -19.81 -4.92 -16.64
N VAL A 73 -19.04 -4.02 -16.03
CA VAL A 73 -17.62 -3.82 -16.35
C VAL A 73 -16.81 -5.00 -15.83
N SER A 74 -15.98 -5.56 -16.68
CA SER A 74 -15.13 -6.72 -16.39
C SER A 74 -13.66 -6.34 -16.30
N ALA A 75 -12.83 -7.27 -15.82
CA ALA A 75 -11.38 -7.06 -15.73
C ALA A 75 -10.72 -6.73 -17.09
N THR A 76 -11.30 -7.18 -18.20
CA THR A 76 -10.80 -6.86 -19.55
C THR A 76 -11.15 -5.45 -20.02
N ASP A 77 -11.97 -4.73 -19.27
CA ASP A 77 -12.40 -3.36 -19.59
C ASP A 77 -11.61 -2.29 -18.79
N LEU A 78 -10.69 -2.69 -17.92
CA LEU A 78 -10.02 -1.77 -16.99
C LEU A 78 -9.13 -0.73 -17.69
N ASP A 79 -8.60 -1.07 -18.88
CA ASP A 79 -7.83 -0.13 -19.70
C ASP A 79 -8.70 0.91 -20.42
N ASN A 80 -10.03 0.78 -20.33
CA ASN A 80 -10.96 1.69 -20.95
C ASN A 80 -11.45 2.76 -19.96
N ALA A 81 -10.92 3.98 -20.04
CA ALA A 81 -11.25 5.09 -19.15
C ALA A 81 -12.74 5.50 -19.15
N ASP A 82 -13.54 5.11 -20.18
CA ASP A 82 -14.98 5.30 -20.19
C ASP A 82 -15.73 4.27 -19.33
N LYS A 83 -15.09 3.18 -18.95
CA LYS A 83 -15.66 2.06 -18.19
C LYS A 83 -15.06 1.94 -16.79
N ALA A 84 -13.75 2.13 -16.63
CA ALA A 84 -13.04 2.01 -15.38
C ALA A 84 -12.08 3.19 -15.19
N ARG A 85 -11.92 3.65 -13.96
CA ARG A 85 -11.00 4.72 -13.60
C ARG A 85 -10.26 4.37 -12.34
N LEU A 86 -8.93 4.48 -12.38
CA LEU A 86 -8.08 4.24 -11.22
C LEU A 86 -8.45 5.22 -10.11
N VAL A 87 -8.68 4.72 -8.90
CA VAL A 87 -9.01 5.52 -7.71
C VAL A 87 -7.98 5.38 -6.60
N PHE A 88 -7.28 4.26 -6.57
CA PHE A 88 -6.24 4.00 -5.57
C PHE A 88 -5.09 3.20 -6.18
N ARG A 89 -3.88 3.52 -5.75
CA ARG A 89 -2.65 2.77 -6.03
C ARG A 89 -1.75 2.79 -4.80
N SER A 90 -1.01 1.72 -4.61
CA SER A 90 -0.03 1.58 -3.54
C SER A 90 0.98 0.51 -3.93
N ASP A 91 2.26 0.77 -3.78
CA ASP A 91 3.28 -0.24 -4.03
C ASP A 91 4.44 -0.20 -3.03
N ILE A 92 5.32 -1.19 -3.13
CA ILE A 92 6.46 -1.31 -2.23
C ILE A 92 7.43 -0.15 -2.44
N LYS A 93 8.20 0.16 -1.40
CA LYS A 93 9.22 1.20 -1.46
C LYS A 93 10.55 0.60 -1.88
N ASP A 94 10.88 0.71 -3.15
CA ASP A 94 12.06 0.09 -3.77
C ASP A 94 12.73 0.95 -4.85
N GLU A 95 12.40 2.26 -4.88
CA GLU A 95 12.90 3.23 -5.85
C GLU A 95 12.35 3.03 -7.28
N VAL A 96 11.31 2.19 -7.46
CA VAL A 96 10.63 1.97 -8.74
C VAL A 96 9.37 2.82 -8.83
N SER A 97 9.46 4.01 -9.40
CA SER A 97 8.34 4.95 -9.51
C SER A 97 7.58 4.87 -10.84
N SER A 98 8.08 4.11 -11.81
CA SER A 98 7.45 3.94 -13.14
C SER A 98 7.83 2.58 -13.72
N ILE A 99 6.85 1.90 -14.31
CA ILE A 99 7.08 0.60 -14.97
C ILE A 99 6.58 0.71 -16.41
N ILE A 100 7.48 0.45 -17.38
CA ILE A 100 7.21 0.60 -18.80
C ILE A 100 7.34 -0.75 -19.50
N ASN A 101 6.24 -1.20 -20.10
CA ASN A 101 6.25 -2.34 -21.01
C ASN A 101 6.51 -1.88 -22.45
N HIS A 102 7.17 -2.73 -23.22
CA HIS A 102 7.41 -2.49 -24.64
C HIS A 102 6.63 -3.51 -25.48
N TYR A 103 5.84 -3.03 -26.41
CA TYR A 103 4.99 -3.83 -27.28
C TYR A 103 5.38 -3.66 -28.73
N LYS A 104 5.46 -4.78 -29.47
CA LYS A 104 5.74 -4.74 -30.90
C LYS A 104 4.46 -4.46 -31.68
N ASP A 105 4.35 -3.26 -32.23
CA ASP A 105 3.20 -2.86 -33.03
C ASP A 105 3.37 -3.33 -34.49
N GLN A 106 2.58 -4.34 -34.86
CA GLN A 106 2.60 -4.90 -36.21
C GLN A 106 1.98 -3.92 -37.25
N GLY A 107 1.09 -3.03 -36.83
CA GLY A 107 0.51 -1.99 -37.68
C GLY A 107 1.52 -0.91 -38.09
N LEU A 108 2.53 -0.69 -37.27
CA LEU A 108 3.64 0.24 -37.51
C LEU A 108 4.88 -0.47 -38.10
N GLY A 109 4.70 -1.65 -38.70
CA GLY A 109 5.81 -2.39 -39.32
C GLY A 109 6.72 -3.11 -38.33
N GLY A 110 6.24 -3.40 -37.12
CA GLY A 110 6.98 -4.12 -36.10
C GLY A 110 7.86 -3.24 -35.22
N VAL A 111 7.55 -1.95 -35.13
CA VAL A 111 8.22 -1.00 -34.23
C VAL A 111 7.82 -1.31 -32.79
N TRP A 112 8.78 -1.24 -31.85
CA TRP A 112 8.52 -1.32 -30.42
C TRP A 112 7.94 -0.01 -29.91
N VAL A 113 6.83 -0.10 -29.18
CA VAL A 113 6.12 1.05 -28.59
C VAL A 113 6.15 0.90 -27.06
N PRO A 114 6.73 1.88 -26.34
CA PRO A 114 6.68 1.88 -24.89
C PRO A 114 5.28 2.26 -24.40
N ILE A 115 4.77 1.56 -23.39
CA ILE A 115 3.54 1.88 -22.68
C ILE A 115 3.89 1.92 -21.19
N GLU A 116 3.64 3.05 -20.57
CA GLU A 116 3.78 3.21 -19.13
C GLU A 116 2.58 2.56 -18.45
N GLU A 117 2.81 1.43 -17.79
CA GLU A 117 1.78 0.64 -17.10
C GLU A 117 1.52 1.18 -15.68
N ILE A 118 2.59 1.61 -15.01
CA ILE A 118 2.55 2.24 -13.70
C ILE A 118 3.24 3.59 -13.81
N SER A 119 2.57 4.63 -13.32
CA SER A 119 3.08 5.99 -13.30
C SER A 119 3.02 6.57 -11.90
N GLY A 120 4.13 7.15 -11.44
CA GLY A 120 4.24 7.87 -10.19
C GLY A 120 3.74 9.32 -10.25
N VAL A 121 2.97 9.71 -11.28
CA VAL A 121 2.48 11.09 -11.43
C VAL A 121 1.56 11.46 -10.28
N LEU A 122 1.94 12.51 -9.55
CA LEU A 122 1.15 13.07 -8.46
C LEU A 122 0.08 14.03 -8.98
N GLY A 123 -1.06 14.13 -8.24
CA GLY A 123 -2.09 15.13 -8.54
C GLY A 123 -3.07 14.72 -9.64
N ASP A 124 -3.10 13.46 -10.05
CA ASP A 124 -4.06 12.91 -11.00
C ASP A 124 -5.43 12.58 -10.37
N GLY A 125 -5.57 12.84 -9.07
CA GLY A 125 -6.77 12.56 -8.26
C GLY A 125 -6.88 11.09 -7.83
N VAL A 126 -5.84 10.29 -8.02
CA VAL A 126 -5.73 8.92 -7.48
C VAL A 126 -5.25 9.01 -6.04
N VAL A 127 -5.86 8.24 -5.14
CA VAL A 127 -5.44 8.13 -3.74
C VAL A 127 -4.25 7.18 -3.65
N GLY A 128 -3.38 7.41 -2.66
CA GLY A 128 -2.13 6.64 -2.51
C GLY A 128 -1.05 7.05 -3.50
N SER A 129 0.07 6.40 -3.44
CA SER A 129 1.27 6.74 -4.18
C SER A 129 2.02 5.51 -4.68
N VAL A 130 3.02 5.74 -5.51
CA VAL A 130 3.97 4.74 -5.98
C VAL A 130 5.27 4.96 -5.22
N ASP A 131 5.98 3.88 -4.86
CA ASP A 131 7.29 3.90 -4.18
C ASP A 131 7.27 4.53 -2.77
N GLU A 132 6.15 4.45 -2.06
CA GLU A 132 6.03 4.97 -0.69
C GLU A 132 5.77 3.88 0.37
N GLY A 133 5.58 2.64 -0.08
CA GLY A 133 5.24 1.48 0.75
C GLY A 133 3.77 1.12 0.65
N ILE A 134 3.45 -0.13 0.99
CA ILE A 134 2.08 -0.64 0.88
C ILE A 134 1.17 0.02 1.92
N GLU A 135 0.06 0.56 1.43
CA GLU A 135 -1.07 1.03 2.21
C GLU A 135 -2.23 0.03 2.04
N TYR A 136 -2.75 -0.46 3.17
CA TYR A 136 -3.85 -1.44 3.17
C TYR A 136 -5.22 -0.81 3.32
N SER A 137 -5.30 0.49 3.54
CA SER A 137 -6.56 1.21 3.69
C SER A 137 -6.52 2.56 2.99
N PHE A 138 -7.65 2.97 2.46
CA PHE A 138 -7.81 4.27 1.83
C PHE A 138 -9.28 4.72 1.85
N GLN A 139 -9.48 6.02 1.67
CA GLN A 139 -10.77 6.69 1.66
C GLN A 139 -11.11 7.18 0.27
N ILE A 140 -12.34 6.98 -0.16
CA ILE A 140 -12.91 7.55 -1.38
C ILE A 140 -14.07 8.44 -1.01
N THR A 141 -14.01 9.70 -1.39
CA THR A 141 -15.06 10.71 -1.22
C THR A 141 -15.56 11.25 -2.56
N GLU A 142 -14.94 10.86 -3.67
CA GLU A 142 -15.25 11.35 -5.00
C GLU A 142 -15.68 10.25 -5.97
N ASP A 143 -16.68 10.55 -6.76
CA ASP A 143 -17.10 9.76 -7.90
C ASP A 143 -16.33 10.20 -9.16
N ARG A 144 -15.41 9.36 -9.61
CA ARG A 144 -14.56 9.64 -10.78
C ARG A 144 -15.34 9.73 -12.10
N PHE A 145 -16.62 9.27 -12.13
CA PHE A 145 -17.49 9.38 -13.29
C PHE A 145 -18.47 10.55 -13.22
N ALA A 146 -18.51 11.27 -12.11
CA ALA A 146 -19.41 12.41 -11.98
C ALA A 146 -19.00 13.56 -12.90
N LEU A 147 -19.99 14.29 -13.36
CA LEU A 147 -19.84 15.54 -14.12
C LEU A 147 -20.26 16.70 -13.18
N GLY A 148 -19.34 17.61 -12.91
CA GLY A 148 -19.58 18.76 -12.05
C GLY A 148 -19.22 18.48 -10.60
N ASN A 149 -20.18 18.29 -9.70
CA ASN A 149 -19.88 17.93 -8.31
C ASN A 149 -19.44 16.46 -8.25
N THR A 150 -18.20 16.23 -7.84
CA THR A 150 -17.58 14.89 -7.78
C THR A 150 -17.81 14.16 -6.47
N ARG A 151 -18.41 14.78 -5.44
CA ARG A 151 -18.66 14.10 -4.16
C ARG A 151 -19.53 12.86 -4.35
N LEU A 152 -19.26 11.84 -3.57
CA LEU A 152 -20.13 10.67 -3.50
C LEU A 152 -21.53 11.07 -3.04
N VAL A 153 -22.54 10.37 -3.53
CA VAL A 153 -23.95 10.63 -3.22
C VAL A 153 -24.48 9.46 -2.41
N ASN A 154 -25.07 9.76 -1.26
CA ASN A 154 -25.71 8.75 -0.42
C ASN A 154 -26.81 8.01 -1.17
N HIS A 155 -26.96 6.74 -0.87
CA HIS A 155 -27.94 5.82 -1.48
C HIS A 155 -27.76 5.56 -2.98
N LYS A 156 -26.59 5.93 -3.54
CA LYS A 156 -26.17 5.53 -4.89
C LYS A 156 -25.20 4.37 -4.80
N THR A 157 -25.39 3.34 -5.63
CA THR A 157 -24.47 2.21 -5.71
C THR A 157 -23.25 2.58 -6.55
N TYR A 158 -22.07 2.31 -6.01
CA TYR A 158 -20.78 2.42 -6.67
C TYR A 158 -20.15 1.05 -6.80
N TYR A 159 -19.36 0.83 -7.84
CA TYR A 159 -18.72 -0.44 -8.13
C TYR A 159 -17.21 -0.28 -8.19
N PHE A 160 -16.49 -1.27 -7.68
CA PHE A 160 -15.04 -1.25 -7.60
C PHE A 160 -14.44 -2.61 -7.94
N MET A 161 -13.17 -2.61 -8.35
CA MET A 161 -12.41 -3.82 -8.63
C MET A 161 -10.96 -3.59 -8.24
N SER A 162 -10.37 -4.57 -7.55
CA SER A 162 -8.95 -4.55 -7.17
C SER A 162 -8.12 -5.41 -8.09
N LEU A 163 -6.88 -5.01 -8.27
CA LEU A 163 -5.82 -5.77 -8.93
C LEU A 163 -4.58 -5.77 -8.05
N ALA A 164 -3.77 -6.82 -8.18
CA ALA A 164 -2.38 -6.81 -7.77
C ALA A 164 -1.50 -6.91 -9.01
N TYR A 165 -0.28 -6.39 -8.94
CA TYR A 165 0.68 -6.49 -10.02
C TYR A 165 2.07 -6.83 -9.48
N ALA A 166 2.88 -7.37 -10.37
CA ALA A 166 4.24 -7.77 -10.10
C ALA A 166 5.20 -7.06 -11.05
N TYR A 167 6.43 -6.95 -10.62
CA TYR A 167 7.53 -6.36 -11.37
C TYR A 167 8.69 -7.34 -11.47
N ASN A 168 9.34 -7.35 -12.61
CA ASN A 168 10.59 -8.06 -12.82
C ASN A 168 11.72 -7.04 -12.94
N SER A 169 12.54 -6.96 -11.91
CA SER A 169 13.65 -6.00 -11.78
C SER A 169 14.94 -6.43 -12.52
N ALA A 170 14.93 -7.58 -13.22
CA ALA A 170 16.11 -8.01 -13.94
C ALA A 170 16.56 -6.92 -14.93
N GLU A 171 17.82 -6.54 -14.86
CA GLU A 171 18.38 -5.60 -15.81
C GLU A 171 18.33 -6.19 -17.21
N ILE A 172 17.82 -5.40 -18.15
CA ILE A 172 17.96 -5.68 -19.59
C ILE A 172 19.23 -5.02 -20.10
N ASN A 173 19.76 -5.54 -21.21
CA ASN A 173 20.81 -4.85 -21.94
C ASN A 173 20.42 -3.38 -22.21
N GLU A 174 21.40 -2.48 -22.34
CA GLU A 174 21.21 -1.04 -22.56
C GLU A 174 20.24 -0.70 -23.70
N ASP A 175 20.03 -1.63 -24.63
CA ASP A 175 19.02 -1.50 -25.68
C ASP A 175 17.78 -2.38 -25.39
N PRO A 176 16.68 -1.81 -24.86
CA PRO A 176 15.45 -2.55 -24.61
C PRO A 176 14.78 -3.07 -25.89
N TYR A 177 15.24 -2.64 -27.05
CA TYR A 177 14.75 -3.05 -28.36
C TYR A 177 15.63 -4.13 -29.03
N ALA A 178 16.73 -4.53 -28.39
CA ALA A 178 17.56 -5.59 -28.90
C ALA A 178 16.76 -6.90 -29.06
N ASP A 179 17.09 -7.67 -30.06
CA ASP A 179 16.49 -8.96 -30.33
C ASP A 179 17.44 -10.06 -29.87
N ALA A 180 17.00 -10.94 -28.98
CA ALA A 180 17.80 -12.05 -28.45
C ALA A 180 18.37 -12.97 -29.54
N SER A 181 17.80 -13.00 -30.74
CA SER A 181 18.33 -13.73 -31.89
C SER A 181 19.54 -13.04 -32.53
N ILE A 182 19.71 -11.74 -32.27
CA ILE A 182 20.77 -10.90 -32.85
C ILE A 182 21.81 -10.56 -31.78
N ASP A 183 21.35 -10.27 -30.56
CA ASP A 183 22.18 -9.93 -29.40
C ASP A 183 22.11 -11.08 -28.37
N PRO A 184 23.21 -11.86 -28.19
CA PRO A 184 23.21 -12.97 -27.25
C PRO A 184 23.13 -12.54 -25.78
N ASP A 185 23.35 -11.26 -25.46
CA ASP A 185 23.25 -10.70 -24.11
C ASP A 185 21.83 -10.20 -23.81
N PHE A 186 20.96 -10.12 -24.81
CA PHE A 186 19.57 -9.75 -24.61
C PHE A 186 18.77 -10.92 -24.01
N ASP A 187 18.08 -10.67 -22.94
CA ASP A 187 17.30 -11.66 -22.20
C ASP A 187 15.86 -11.86 -22.73
N GLY A 188 15.45 -11.06 -23.70
CA GLY A 188 14.10 -11.08 -24.28
C GLY A 188 13.03 -10.39 -23.43
N ARG A 189 13.40 -9.76 -22.33
CA ARG A 189 12.45 -9.12 -21.44
C ARG A 189 12.02 -7.74 -21.95
N ASN A 190 10.80 -7.64 -22.44
CA ASN A 190 10.19 -6.39 -22.88
C ASN A 190 9.04 -5.96 -21.96
N ARG A 191 8.65 -6.78 -21.01
CA ARG A 191 7.46 -6.62 -20.18
C ARG A 191 7.79 -6.82 -18.72
N PRO A 192 8.43 -5.84 -18.06
CA PRO A 192 8.71 -5.92 -16.64
C PRO A 192 7.44 -5.89 -15.76
N TYR A 193 6.32 -5.34 -16.24
CA TYR A 193 5.04 -5.33 -15.54
C TYR A 193 4.25 -6.61 -15.82
N LEU A 194 3.70 -7.21 -14.78
CA LEU A 194 2.80 -8.35 -14.86
C LEU A 194 1.55 -8.10 -14.03
N GLN A 195 0.41 -7.91 -14.69
CA GLN A 195 -0.88 -7.80 -14.02
C GLN A 195 -1.38 -9.16 -13.55
N GLY A 196 -1.87 -9.22 -12.32
CA GLY A 196 -2.56 -10.38 -11.78
C GLY A 196 -3.88 -10.68 -12.50
N ARG A 197 -4.24 -11.97 -12.56
CA ARG A 197 -5.41 -12.44 -13.30
C ARG A 197 -6.40 -13.24 -12.46
N ARG A 198 -6.04 -13.52 -11.21
CA ARG A 198 -6.82 -14.36 -10.31
C ARG A 198 -7.41 -13.53 -9.17
N ASN A 199 -8.47 -14.05 -8.59
CA ASN A 199 -9.22 -13.46 -7.49
C ASN A 199 -9.82 -12.06 -7.80
N ILE A 200 -9.93 -11.69 -9.07
CA ILE A 200 -10.51 -10.40 -9.47
C ILE A 200 -12.02 -10.46 -9.29
N LYS A 201 -12.53 -9.61 -8.38
CA LYS A 201 -13.95 -9.55 -8.01
C LYS A 201 -14.47 -8.12 -8.21
N SER A 202 -15.76 -8.01 -8.55
CA SER A 202 -16.47 -6.73 -8.48
C SER A 202 -17.10 -6.58 -7.11
N TYR A 203 -16.86 -5.43 -6.49
CA TYR A 203 -17.41 -5.02 -5.20
C TYR A 203 -18.39 -3.88 -5.40
N SER A 204 -19.47 -3.87 -4.63
CA SER A 204 -20.44 -2.77 -4.63
C SER A 204 -20.52 -2.13 -3.26
N ALA A 205 -20.71 -0.81 -3.24
CA ALA A 205 -20.85 -0.04 -2.01
C ALA A 205 -21.88 1.08 -2.17
N ILE A 206 -22.58 1.40 -1.06
CA ILE A 206 -23.65 2.40 -1.02
C ILE A 206 -23.40 3.34 0.16
N PRO A 207 -22.81 4.52 -0.04
CA PRO A 207 -22.65 5.49 1.03
C PRO A 207 -23.98 5.84 1.69
N HIS A 208 -23.98 6.01 3.00
CA HIS A 208 -25.18 6.42 3.75
C HIS A 208 -24.83 7.05 5.09
N SER A 209 -25.69 7.96 5.57
CA SER A 209 -25.51 8.58 6.87
C SER A 209 -25.73 7.57 7.99
N THR A 210 -24.79 7.51 8.92
CA THR A 210 -24.88 6.68 10.13
C THR A 210 -25.73 7.34 11.24
N GLU A 211 -25.94 8.66 11.19
CA GLU A 211 -26.74 9.41 12.16
C GLU A 211 -28.20 8.96 12.17
N SER A 212 -28.75 8.62 11.01
CA SER A 212 -30.12 8.11 10.90
C SER A 212 -30.33 6.78 11.63
N ALA A 213 -29.26 6.01 11.85
CA ALA A 213 -29.24 4.78 12.66
C ALA A 213 -28.91 5.03 14.14
N GLY A 214 -28.71 6.29 14.54
CA GLY A 214 -28.38 6.68 15.92
C GLY A 214 -26.89 6.51 16.27
N THR A 215 -26.03 6.28 15.29
CA THR A 215 -24.58 6.16 15.49
C THR A 215 -23.92 7.51 15.27
N VAL A 216 -23.31 8.06 16.31
CA VAL A 216 -22.49 9.28 16.22
C VAL A 216 -21.03 8.86 16.13
N LEU A 217 -20.35 9.28 15.07
CA LEU A 217 -18.92 9.08 14.91
C LEU A 217 -18.16 10.09 15.77
N ASN A 218 -17.17 9.62 16.52
CA ASN A 218 -16.30 10.46 17.35
C ASN A 218 -14.92 10.67 16.72
N ALA A 219 -14.66 10.07 15.58
CA ALA A 219 -13.43 10.17 14.82
C ALA A 219 -13.74 10.05 13.33
N ALA A 220 -12.85 10.55 12.49
CA ALA A 220 -12.87 10.42 11.04
C ALA A 220 -11.71 9.53 10.55
N TYR A 221 -11.78 9.05 9.31
CA TYR A 221 -10.68 8.35 8.68
C TYR A 221 -9.43 9.25 8.63
N GLY A 222 -8.30 8.68 9.00
CA GLY A 222 -7.02 9.39 9.02
C GLY A 222 -6.77 10.21 10.29
N ASP A 223 -7.77 10.37 11.20
CA ASP A 223 -7.52 11.02 12.48
C ASP A 223 -6.42 10.30 13.25
N GLY A 224 -5.52 11.08 13.84
CA GLY A 224 -4.51 10.56 14.75
C GLY A 224 -5.09 10.27 16.13
N VAL A 225 -4.39 9.43 16.89
CA VAL A 225 -4.67 9.24 18.32
C VAL A 225 -3.73 10.11 19.16
N GLU A 226 -4.18 10.55 20.34
CA GLU A 226 -3.34 11.29 21.26
C GLU A 226 -2.29 10.37 21.88
N ILE A 227 -1.01 10.67 21.66
CA ILE A 227 0.11 9.99 22.30
C ILE A 227 0.57 10.86 23.46
N THR A 228 0.24 10.45 24.68
CA THR A 228 0.48 11.24 25.90
C THR A 228 1.86 11.04 26.50
N ARG A 229 2.54 9.93 26.18
CA ARG A 229 3.84 9.58 26.79
C ARG A 229 4.68 8.71 25.89
N TYR A 230 5.95 9.07 25.79
CA TYR A 230 7.03 8.23 25.23
C TYR A 230 8.00 7.86 26.35
N GLU A 231 8.38 6.59 26.43
CA GLU A 231 9.41 6.09 27.35
C GLU A 231 10.44 5.25 26.62
N GLY A 232 11.69 5.31 27.06
CA GLY A 232 12.79 4.56 26.53
C GLY A 232 13.88 5.45 25.91
N MET A 233 14.89 4.81 25.35
CA MET A 233 15.96 5.46 24.60
C MET A 233 15.68 5.30 23.11
N GLY A 234 15.61 6.41 22.39
CA GLY A 234 15.55 6.38 20.93
C GLY A 234 16.89 5.90 20.34
N ASN A 235 16.83 5.25 19.19
CA ASN A 235 18.03 4.79 18.49
C ASN A 235 18.70 5.87 17.62
N GLY A 236 18.07 7.02 17.45
CA GLY A 236 18.63 8.19 16.74
C GLY A 236 18.87 8.00 15.24
N GLY A 237 18.41 6.90 14.66
CA GLY A 237 18.66 6.55 13.26
C GLY A 237 17.65 7.09 12.26
N ASN A 238 16.50 7.60 12.70
CA ASN A 238 15.41 7.96 11.82
C ASN A 238 15.30 9.45 11.55
N ALA A 239 14.91 9.79 10.34
CA ALA A 239 14.45 11.12 9.98
C ALA A 239 13.06 11.34 10.59
N LEU A 240 13.00 11.96 11.74
CA LEU A 240 11.76 12.38 12.40
C LEU A 240 11.60 13.88 12.21
N GLU A 241 10.40 14.34 11.90
CA GLU A 241 10.11 15.76 11.76
C GLU A 241 9.30 16.26 12.94
N LEU A 242 9.91 17.14 13.72
CA LEU A 242 9.26 17.80 14.84
C LEU A 242 8.37 18.94 14.33
N THR A 243 7.23 19.14 14.98
CA THR A 243 6.42 20.33 14.71
C THR A 243 7.19 21.60 15.05
N GLN A 244 6.87 22.71 14.39
CA GLN A 244 7.48 24.00 14.67
C GLN A 244 7.28 24.42 16.12
N ALA A 245 6.18 24.04 16.75
CA ALA A 245 5.91 24.31 18.16
C ALA A 245 6.94 23.60 19.08
N THR A 246 7.24 22.34 18.80
CA THR A 246 8.29 21.59 19.53
C THR A 246 9.67 22.18 19.31
N ILE A 247 10.01 22.55 18.07
CA ILE A 247 11.29 23.19 17.74
C ILE A 247 11.44 24.50 18.53
N ASN A 248 10.41 25.34 18.54
CA ASN A 248 10.42 26.59 19.29
C ASN A 248 10.59 26.35 20.80
N ALA A 249 9.86 25.38 21.37
CA ALA A 249 9.98 25.01 22.77
C ALA A 249 11.40 24.54 23.14
N ILE A 250 12.08 23.80 22.27
CA ILE A 250 13.48 23.40 22.44
C ILE A 250 14.40 24.62 22.40
N LEU A 251 14.22 25.51 21.43
CA LEU A 251 15.08 26.67 21.23
C LEU A 251 14.94 27.73 22.35
N GLU A 252 13.74 27.87 22.90
CA GLU A 252 13.40 28.83 23.96
C GLU A 252 13.77 28.33 25.37
N SER A 253 13.90 27.00 25.53
CA SER A 253 14.27 26.43 26.82
C SER A 253 15.77 26.65 27.14
N SER A 254 16.10 26.91 28.41
CA SER A 254 17.47 27.18 28.87
C SER A 254 18.42 25.97 28.74
N ASP A 255 17.86 24.76 28.70
CA ASP A 255 18.58 23.49 28.60
C ASP A 255 18.41 22.84 27.20
N HIS A 256 17.78 23.55 26.27
CA HIS A 256 17.51 23.10 24.90
C HIS A 256 16.78 21.74 24.83
N ARG A 257 15.79 21.57 25.71
CA ARG A 257 14.98 20.36 25.79
C ARG A 257 13.49 20.69 25.78
N ALA A 258 12.69 19.78 25.23
CA ALA A 258 11.23 19.78 25.39
C ALA A 258 10.78 18.44 25.98
N MET A 259 9.83 18.49 26.92
CA MET A 259 9.31 17.29 27.60
C MET A 259 8.25 16.57 26.78
N ASN A 260 7.47 17.30 25.99
CA ASN A 260 6.39 16.75 25.17
C ASN A 260 6.71 17.04 23.71
N LEU A 261 7.34 16.07 23.05
CA LEU A 261 7.66 16.17 21.63
C LEU A 261 6.40 15.90 20.82
N THR A 262 6.10 16.76 19.86
CA THR A 262 5.09 16.56 18.84
C THR A 262 5.76 16.52 17.47
N TYR A 263 5.21 15.70 16.59
CA TYR A 263 5.77 15.47 15.27
C TYR A 263 4.78 15.90 14.19
N GLU A 264 5.31 16.25 13.02
CA GLU A 264 4.47 16.43 11.84
C GLU A 264 3.70 15.13 11.53
N ALA A 265 2.54 15.25 10.89
CA ALA A 265 1.67 14.11 10.65
C ALA A 265 2.41 13.00 9.87
N GLY A 266 2.37 11.78 10.39
CA GLY A 266 3.07 10.65 9.80
C GLY A 266 4.60 10.65 9.95
N GLN A 267 5.20 11.61 10.64
CA GLN A 267 6.67 11.76 10.77
C GLN A 267 7.18 11.47 12.19
N GLY A 268 6.35 10.93 13.04
CA GLY A 268 6.76 10.45 14.37
C GLY A 268 7.33 9.03 14.35
N PRO A 269 7.93 8.58 15.45
CA PRO A 269 8.43 7.21 15.60
C PRO A 269 7.29 6.17 15.65
N ILE A 270 6.13 6.59 16.11
CA ILE A 270 4.92 5.78 16.16
C ILE A 270 3.80 6.64 15.58
N ASN A 271 3.17 6.12 14.52
CA ASN A 271 2.05 6.77 13.87
C ASN A 271 0.84 5.86 13.98
N ILE A 272 -0.24 6.39 14.51
CA ILE A 272 -1.49 5.66 14.68
C ILE A 272 -2.58 6.48 14.02
N SER A 273 -3.34 5.86 13.13
CA SER A 273 -4.45 6.52 12.42
C SER A 273 -5.73 5.70 12.47
N VAL A 274 -6.84 6.39 12.44
CA VAL A 274 -8.17 5.80 12.38
C VAL A 274 -8.46 5.32 10.97
N VAL A 275 -8.83 4.03 10.84
CA VAL A 275 -9.29 3.41 9.59
C VAL A 275 -10.79 3.14 9.63
N ASP A 276 -11.30 2.57 10.71
CA ASP A 276 -12.72 2.28 10.87
C ASP A 276 -13.31 3.11 12.03
N PRO A 277 -13.89 4.29 11.74
CA PRO A 277 -14.43 5.16 12.78
C PRO A 277 -15.52 4.54 13.65
N LEU A 278 -16.17 3.48 13.15
CA LEU A 278 -17.22 2.75 13.87
C LEU A 278 -16.67 1.82 14.96
N LYS A 279 -15.37 1.54 14.94
CA LYS A 279 -14.74 0.57 15.86
C LYS A 279 -13.83 1.19 16.90
N ILE A 280 -13.65 2.50 16.87
CA ILE A 280 -12.69 3.17 17.77
C ILE A 280 -13.08 2.94 19.23
N PRO A 281 -12.22 2.27 20.03
CA PRO A 281 -12.50 2.01 21.43
C PRO A 281 -12.29 3.27 22.27
N LYS A 282 -12.96 3.32 23.42
CA LYS A 282 -12.60 4.25 24.49
C LYS A 282 -11.63 3.52 25.42
N GLY A 283 -10.53 4.17 25.80
CA GLY A 283 -9.55 3.57 26.72
C GLY A 283 -8.16 4.13 26.54
N THR A 284 -7.26 3.67 27.39
CA THR A 284 -5.84 3.98 27.33
C THR A 284 -5.07 2.73 26.96
N PHE A 285 -4.21 2.85 25.98
CA PHE A 285 -3.43 1.74 25.48
C PHE A 285 -1.93 2.04 25.56
N MET A 286 -1.15 1.01 25.88
CA MET A 286 0.30 1.07 25.87
C MET A 286 0.82 0.26 24.68
N LEU A 287 1.52 0.93 23.75
CA LEU A 287 2.32 0.26 22.73
C LEU A 287 3.70 0.00 23.31
N LYS A 288 4.01 -1.29 23.51
CA LYS A 288 5.28 -1.74 24.07
C LYS A 288 6.15 -2.34 22.98
N LEU A 289 7.33 -1.77 22.79
CA LEU A 289 8.38 -2.38 21.99
C LEU A 289 9.12 -3.43 22.77
N MET A 290 9.50 -4.52 22.12
CA MET A 290 10.25 -5.63 22.72
C MET A 290 11.67 -5.62 22.18
N ASP A 291 12.64 -6.02 23.01
CA ASP A 291 14.03 -6.07 22.58
C ASP A 291 14.24 -7.03 21.40
N PRO A 292 15.11 -6.65 20.45
CA PRO A 292 15.49 -7.57 19.38
C PRO A 292 16.25 -8.76 19.93
N VAL A 293 16.11 -9.91 19.28
CA VAL A 293 16.91 -11.09 19.62
C VAL A 293 18.23 -11.03 18.87
N VAL A 294 19.34 -10.98 19.61
CA VAL A 294 20.69 -10.92 19.06
C VAL A 294 21.53 -12.11 19.47
N THR A 295 22.45 -12.54 18.60
CA THR A 295 23.46 -13.54 18.94
C THR A 295 24.49 -13.00 19.93
N ASN A 296 25.30 -13.88 20.53
CA ASN A 296 26.45 -13.48 21.36
C ASN A 296 27.50 -12.65 20.57
N THR A 297 27.45 -12.65 19.25
CA THR A 297 28.32 -11.87 18.37
C THR A 297 27.70 -10.56 17.91
N GLY A 298 26.47 -10.23 18.38
CA GLY A 298 25.74 -9.02 18.02
C GLY A 298 24.96 -9.09 16.70
N LEU A 299 24.87 -10.28 16.09
CA LEU A 299 24.04 -10.46 14.89
C LEU A 299 22.56 -10.50 15.30
N ILE A 300 21.73 -9.70 14.66
CA ILE A 300 20.27 -9.70 14.87
C ILE A 300 19.67 -10.98 14.27
N ILE A 301 19.01 -11.78 15.11
CA ILE A 301 18.26 -12.99 14.70
C ILE A 301 16.78 -12.64 14.46
N SER A 302 16.23 -11.73 15.28
CA SER A 302 14.86 -11.26 15.18
C SER A 302 14.83 -9.79 15.54
N TYR A 303 14.19 -9.02 14.69
CA TYR A 303 14.00 -7.58 14.90
C TYR A 303 13.03 -7.31 16.05
N THR A 304 13.00 -6.05 16.47
CA THR A 304 12.08 -5.57 17.50
C THR A 304 10.64 -5.85 17.09
N LYS A 305 9.88 -6.40 17.99
CA LYS A 305 8.45 -6.62 17.87
C LYS A 305 7.71 -5.62 18.74
N TRP A 306 6.43 -5.43 18.51
CA TRP A 306 5.62 -4.62 19.39
C TRP A 306 4.32 -5.34 19.81
N SER A 307 3.77 -4.89 20.91
CA SER A 307 2.44 -5.31 21.39
C SER A 307 1.64 -4.11 21.85
N LEU A 308 0.35 -4.10 21.58
CA LEU A 308 -0.61 -3.11 22.07
C LEU A 308 -1.39 -3.71 23.24
N ILE A 309 -1.30 -3.09 24.38
CA ILE A 309 -1.85 -3.55 25.65
C ILE A 309 -2.90 -2.56 26.11
N ASP A 310 -4.09 -3.04 26.39
CA ASP A 310 -5.14 -2.29 27.07
C ASP A 310 -4.73 -2.08 28.53
N GLU A 311 -4.56 -0.83 28.98
CA GLU A 311 -4.09 -0.54 30.34
C GLU A 311 -5.13 -0.82 31.42
N GLU A 312 -6.40 -0.81 31.09
CA GLU A 312 -7.47 -1.10 32.06
C GLU A 312 -7.56 -2.61 32.36
N THR A 313 -7.41 -3.43 31.33
CA THR A 313 -7.58 -4.88 31.46
C THR A 313 -6.25 -5.64 31.50
N GLY A 314 -5.15 -5.04 31.09
CA GLY A 314 -3.86 -5.68 30.90
C GLY A 314 -3.82 -6.67 29.73
N TYR A 315 -4.86 -6.71 28.90
CA TYR A 315 -4.97 -7.64 27.80
C TYR A 315 -4.18 -7.16 26.59
N VAL A 316 -3.43 -8.07 25.95
CA VAL A 316 -2.74 -7.79 24.68
C VAL A 316 -3.77 -7.84 23.57
N THR A 317 -4.12 -6.68 23.04
CA THR A 317 -5.14 -6.52 22.00
C THR A 317 -4.60 -6.77 20.60
N ALA A 318 -3.31 -6.48 20.39
CA ALA A 318 -2.62 -6.71 19.13
C ALA A 318 -1.13 -6.90 19.35
N SER A 319 -0.48 -7.57 18.42
CA SER A 319 0.97 -7.70 18.36
C SER A 319 1.42 -7.87 16.91
N ALA A 320 2.57 -7.32 16.58
CA ALA A 320 3.21 -7.54 15.28
C ALA A 320 4.51 -8.34 15.46
N ASN A 321 4.72 -9.28 14.56
CA ASN A 321 5.94 -10.05 14.44
C ASN A 321 6.87 -9.57 13.33
N GLU A 322 6.47 -8.48 12.66
CA GLU A 322 7.13 -7.96 11.48
C GLU A 322 8.30 -7.06 11.83
N ASP A 323 9.20 -6.95 10.88
CA ASP A 323 10.37 -6.10 10.98
C ASP A 323 9.95 -4.63 10.94
N ILE A 324 10.15 -3.92 12.05
CA ILE A 324 9.84 -2.49 12.14
C ILE A 324 10.78 -1.61 11.30
N LEU A 325 11.88 -2.14 10.77
CA LEU A 325 12.80 -1.41 9.88
C LEU A 325 12.11 -0.99 8.57
N VAL A 326 11.18 -1.80 8.09
CA VAL A 326 10.46 -1.53 6.84
C VAL A 326 9.37 -0.47 7.02
N GLY A 327 8.96 -0.19 8.29
CA GLY A 327 7.89 0.76 8.58
C GLY A 327 6.54 0.29 8.02
N THR A 328 6.31 -1.02 8.00
CA THR A 328 5.06 -1.62 7.53
C THR A 328 3.88 -1.14 8.38
N GLU A 329 2.80 -0.83 7.71
CA GLU A 329 1.54 -0.47 8.35
C GLU A 329 0.81 -1.74 8.80
N VAL A 330 0.33 -1.75 10.05
CA VAL A 330 -0.41 -2.88 10.62
C VAL A 330 -1.84 -2.45 10.94
N TYR A 331 -2.80 -2.96 10.20
CA TYR A 331 -4.21 -2.73 10.45
C TYR A 331 -4.76 -3.66 11.54
N ILE A 332 -5.23 -3.07 12.64
CA ILE A 332 -5.88 -3.79 13.73
C ILE A 332 -7.40 -3.71 13.55
N SER A 333 -7.93 -4.69 12.85
CA SER A 333 -9.34 -4.71 12.44
C SER A 333 -10.33 -4.70 13.61
N SER A 334 -9.95 -5.18 14.79
CA SER A 334 -10.77 -5.16 16.00
C SER A 334 -10.89 -3.77 16.64
N LEU A 335 -9.91 -2.90 16.41
CA LEU A 335 -9.84 -1.54 16.96
C LEU A 335 -10.10 -0.47 15.90
N GLY A 336 -10.15 -0.83 14.62
CA GLY A 336 -10.30 0.13 13.53
C GLY A 336 -9.10 1.07 13.36
N LEU A 337 -7.91 0.66 13.78
CA LEU A 337 -6.70 1.48 13.79
C LEU A 337 -5.60 0.88 12.91
N ASN A 338 -4.87 1.73 12.23
CA ASN A 338 -3.56 1.42 11.67
C ASN A 338 -2.46 1.87 12.62
N ILE A 339 -1.43 1.05 12.75
CA ILE A 339 -0.21 1.38 13.49
C ILE A 339 0.98 1.23 12.56
N LYS A 340 1.78 2.28 12.45
CA LYS A 340 3.05 2.29 11.73
C LYS A 340 4.16 2.71 12.69
N VAL A 341 5.10 1.83 12.93
CA VAL A 341 6.28 2.11 13.76
C VAL A 341 7.46 2.33 12.83
N LYS A 342 8.09 3.50 12.94
CA LYS A 342 9.33 3.83 12.23
C LYS A 342 10.51 3.64 13.15
N GLN A 343 11.56 3.00 12.66
CA GLN A 343 12.82 2.80 13.38
C GLN A 343 13.99 3.46 12.66
#